data_178c899ff11c75d0e57dc91aa04f7cea
#
_entry.id   178c899ff11c75d0e57dc91aa04f7cea
#
_cell.length_a   1.000
_cell.length_b   1.000
_cell.length_c   1.000
_cell.angle_alpha   90.00
_cell.angle_beta   90.00
_cell.angle_gamma   90.00
#
_symmetry.space_group_name_H-M   'P 1'
#
loop_
_entity.id
_entity.type
_entity.pdbx_description
1 polymer ?
#
loop_
_entity_poly.entity_id
_entity_poly.type
_entity_poly.pdbx_seq_one_letter_code
_entity_poly.pdbx_strand_id
1 'polypeptide(L)'
;MKISKPSLSFWQIFNMNVGFLGIQYSFGLQQTAINPIFLFLGASEDMLPILNIAGPVTGLIVQPIIGAMSDKTWSLKWGRRKPYFLIGALLGSICLFAFPHSPVLWFAVGLLWILDVGNNVAMEPYRAFVGDKLPEKQLSLGYQMQSLFCGLGTLLATGSILLFQYLFGEEADVAGTIPQWIYYSFYIGAILSLTTILWSVFKTAEIAPSEDELKEINKIRTLSLLNKMAKPFIEIREAVKEMPKFMWKIGAVYLFQWYALFVYWQFSTP
;
A
#
# COMPACT_ATOMS: atom_id res chain seq x y z
N MET A 1 13.24 24.71 17.57
CA MET A 1 13.04 25.49 16.32
C MET A 1 12.31 24.62 15.32
N LYS A 2 11.10 24.99 14.85
CA LYS A 2 10.43 24.24 13.75
C LYS A 2 11.31 24.41 12.50
N ILE A 3 11.78 23.31 11.95
CA ILE A 3 12.54 23.32 10.70
C ILE A 3 11.61 23.87 9.62
N SER A 4 11.99 25.00 9.00
CA SER A 4 11.25 25.56 7.88
C SER A 4 11.39 24.61 6.68
N LYS A 5 10.27 23.97 6.29
CA LYS A 5 10.24 23.10 5.11
C LYS A 5 10.33 23.95 3.86
N PRO A 6 11.27 23.66 2.92
CA PRO A 6 11.37 24.40 1.66
C PRO A 6 10.15 24.16 0.78
N SER A 7 9.73 25.18 0.06
CA SER A 7 8.70 25.02 -0.97
C SER A 7 9.25 24.22 -2.15
N LEU A 8 8.47 23.25 -2.63
CA LEU A 8 8.83 22.43 -3.77
C LEU A 8 8.14 22.92 -5.04
N SER A 9 8.78 22.73 -6.19
CA SER A 9 8.14 22.99 -7.49
C SER A 9 7.05 21.94 -7.78
N PHE A 10 6.15 22.26 -8.72
CA PHE A 10 5.12 21.32 -9.16
C PHE A 10 5.70 19.97 -9.59
N TRP A 11 6.76 19.96 -10.37
CA TRP A 11 7.41 18.73 -10.84
C TRP A 11 8.09 17.93 -9.72
N GLN A 12 8.58 18.60 -8.68
CA GLN A 12 9.10 17.91 -7.51
C GLN A 12 7.97 17.22 -6.73
N ILE A 13 6.81 17.89 -6.57
CA ILE A 13 5.62 17.30 -5.93
C ILE A 13 5.08 16.15 -6.79
N PHE A 14 5.05 16.30 -8.11
CA PHE A 14 4.67 15.26 -9.05
C PHE A 14 5.57 14.02 -8.88
N ASN A 15 6.88 14.17 -9.05
CA ASN A 15 7.85 13.08 -8.94
C ASN A 15 7.84 12.38 -7.57
N MET A 16 7.58 13.15 -6.52
CA MET A 16 7.43 12.62 -5.17
C MET A 16 6.26 11.66 -5.04
N ASN A 17 5.19 11.86 -5.79
CA ASN A 17 3.94 11.09 -5.68
C ASN A 17 3.79 9.97 -6.73
N VAL A 18 4.65 9.89 -7.75
CA VAL A 18 4.58 8.87 -8.82
C VAL A 18 4.51 7.44 -8.28
N GLY A 19 5.21 7.13 -7.18
CA GLY A 19 5.20 5.79 -6.59
C GLY A 19 3.83 5.33 -6.10
N PHE A 20 2.89 6.25 -5.82
CA PHE A 20 1.51 5.87 -5.51
C PHE A 20 0.80 5.18 -6.67
N LEU A 21 1.16 5.50 -7.91
CA LEU A 21 0.60 4.85 -9.09
C LEU A 21 0.82 3.33 -9.04
N GLY A 22 2.05 2.90 -8.78
CA GLY A 22 2.36 1.46 -8.73
C GLY A 22 1.73 0.74 -7.56
N ILE A 23 1.69 1.38 -6.37
CA ILE A 23 1.01 0.81 -5.20
C ILE A 23 -0.49 0.65 -5.49
N GLN A 24 -1.12 1.64 -6.07
CA GLN A 24 -2.56 1.61 -6.36
C GLN A 24 -2.90 0.71 -7.55
N TYR A 25 -1.99 0.55 -8.50
CA TYR A 25 -2.13 -0.48 -9.53
C TYR A 25 -2.15 -1.87 -8.89
N SER A 26 -1.24 -2.15 -7.96
CA SER A 26 -1.21 -3.41 -7.19
C SER A 26 -2.53 -3.65 -6.44
N PHE A 27 -3.05 -2.64 -5.73
CA PHE A 27 -4.35 -2.74 -5.07
C PHE A 27 -5.51 -2.91 -6.07
N GLY A 28 -5.47 -2.25 -7.22
CA GLY A 28 -6.47 -2.42 -8.27
C GLY A 28 -6.53 -3.84 -8.80
N LEU A 29 -5.37 -4.47 -9.07
CA LEU A 29 -5.31 -5.89 -9.45
C LEU A 29 -5.86 -6.79 -8.35
N GLN A 30 -5.54 -6.49 -7.11
CA GLN A 30 -6.01 -7.25 -5.95
C GLN A 30 -7.54 -7.22 -5.84
N GLN A 31 -8.15 -6.08 -6.10
CA GLN A 31 -9.61 -5.92 -6.03
C GLN A 31 -10.34 -6.58 -7.21
N THR A 32 -9.72 -6.61 -8.40
CA THR A 32 -10.41 -7.03 -9.63
C THR A 32 -10.05 -8.44 -10.11
N ALA A 33 -8.83 -8.92 -9.85
CA ALA A 33 -8.33 -10.16 -10.44
C ALA A 33 -8.09 -11.30 -9.44
N ILE A 34 -8.04 -11.05 -8.14
CA ILE A 34 -7.74 -12.11 -7.16
C ILE A 34 -8.89 -13.08 -6.99
N ASN A 35 -10.13 -12.61 -6.93
CA ASN A 35 -11.29 -13.51 -6.85
C ASN A 35 -11.39 -14.45 -8.06
N PRO A 36 -11.30 -13.99 -9.31
CA PRO A 36 -11.19 -14.88 -10.46
C PRO A 36 -10.08 -15.92 -10.30
N ILE A 37 -8.87 -15.55 -9.87
CA ILE A 37 -7.79 -16.51 -9.66
C ILE A 37 -8.16 -17.57 -8.61
N PHE A 38 -8.75 -17.17 -7.50
CA PHE A 38 -9.19 -18.12 -6.47
C PHE A 38 -10.24 -19.10 -7.01
N LEU A 39 -11.19 -18.63 -7.81
CA LEU A 39 -12.19 -19.48 -8.47
C LEU A 39 -11.54 -20.45 -9.47
N PHE A 40 -10.58 -20.00 -10.29
CA PHE A 40 -9.81 -20.88 -11.19
C PHE A 40 -9.01 -21.95 -10.43
N LEU A 41 -8.54 -21.63 -9.23
CA LEU A 41 -7.84 -22.57 -8.34
C LEU A 41 -8.78 -23.46 -7.50
N GLY A 42 -10.09 -23.42 -7.78
CA GLY A 42 -11.09 -24.31 -7.17
C GLY A 42 -11.71 -23.80 -5.87
N ALA A 43 -11.60 -22.51 -5.56
CA ALA A 43 -12.38 -21.93 -4.47
C ALA A 43 -13.87 -21.89 -4.83
N SER A 44 -14.77 -22.09 -3.84
CA SER A 44 -16.18 -21.77 -4.00
C SER A 44 -16.44 -20.29 -3.68
N GLU A 45 -17.49 -19.72 -4.26
CA GLU A 45 -17.89 -18.33 -4.01
C GLU A 45 -18.08 -18.03 -2.52
N ASP A 46 -18.64 -18.97 -1.77
CA ASP A 46 -18.87 -18.85 -0.32
C ASP A 46 -17.56 -18.70 0.48
N MET A 47 -16.44 -19.14 -0.06
CA MET A 47 -15.12 -19.01 0.59
C MET A 47 -14.47 -17.63 0.36
N LEU A 48 -14.84 -16.91 -0.70
CA LEU A 48 -14.18 -15.66 -1.09
C LEU A 48 -14.11 -14.62 0.05
N PRO A 49 -15.17 -14.39 0.85
CA PRO A 49 -15.08 -13.42 1.95
C PRO A 49 -14.01 -13.77 2.99
N ILE A 50 -13.82 -15.07 3.28
CA ILE A 50 -12.82 -15.54 4.23
C ILE A 50 -11.42 -15.45 3.61
N LEU A 51 -11.27 -15.83 2.35
CA LEU A 51 -9.98 -15.76 1.64
C LEU A 51 -9.47 -14.32 1.49
N ASN A 52 -10.37 -13.33 1.38
CA ASN A 52 -10.03 -11.91 1.27
C ASN A 52 -9.87 -11.18 2.62
N ILE A 53 -9.94 -11.88 3.75
CA ILE A 53 -9.77 -11.26 5.08
C ILE A 53 -8.37 -10.65 5.30
N ALA A 54 -7.42 -11.01 4.45
CA ALA A 54 -6.06 -10.49 4.49
C ALA A 54 -6.02 -8.95 4.50
N GLY A 55 -6.74 -8.28 3.60
CA GLY A 55 -6.75 -6.82 3.48
C GLY A 55 -7.12 -6.09 4.79
N PRO A 56 -8.31 -6.33 5.36
CA PRO A 56 -8.72 -5.73 6.62
C PRO A 56 -7.76 -6.04 7.79
N VAL A 57 -7.28 -7.27 7.89
CA VAL A 57 -6.42 -7.69 9.00
C VAL A 57 -5.03 -7.06 8.88
N THR A 58 -4.42 -7.10 7.71
CA THR A 58 -3.10 -6.48 7.50
C THR A 58 -3.17 -4.96 7.63
N GLY A 59 -4.23 -4.33 7.11
CA GLY A 59 -4.45 -2.90 7.28
C GLY A 59 -4.52 -2.49 8.76
N LEU A 60 -5.26 -3.24 9.56
CA LEU A 60 -5.43 -2.95 10.99
C LEU A 60 -4.13 -3.16 11.79
N ILE A 61 -3.33 -4.16 11.43
CA ILE A 61 -2.13 -4.56 12.19
C ILE A 61 -0.87 -3.92 11.63
N VAL A 62 -0.65 -4.00 10.30
CA VAL A 62 0.62 -3.61 9.68
C VAL A 62 0.76 -2.10 9.60
N GLN A 63 -0.30 -1.37 9.22
CA GLN A 63 -0.21 0.08 9.06
C GLN A 63 0.25 0.81 10.34
N PRO A 64 -0.35 0.59 11.52
CA PRO A 64 0.11 1.27 12.72
C PRO A 64 1.53 0.91 13.14
N ILE A 65 1.91 -0.37 12.97
CA ILE A 65 3.27 -0.83 13.31
C ILE A 65 4.28 -0.15 12.39
N ILE A 66 4.06 -0.19 11.09
CA ILE A 66 4.96 0.38 10.08
C ILE A 66 4.99 1.90 10.17
N GLY A 67 3.85 2.56 10.41
CA GLY A 67 3.79 3.99 10.67
C GLY A 67 4.73 4.37 11.80
N ALA A 68 4.56 3.78 12.98
CA ALA A 68 5.39 4.07 14.14
C ALA A 68 6.87 3.67 13.97
N MET A 69 7.14 2.55 13.29
CA MET A 69 8.52 2.14 12.98
C MET A 69 9.20 3.11 12.03
N SER A 70 8.51 3.53 10.96
CA SER A 70 9.06 4.45 9.98
C SER A 70 9.32 5.85 10.56
N ASP A 71 8.50 6.32 11.50
CA ASP A 71 8.71 7.57 12.24
C ASP A 71 10.03 7.58 13.03
N LYS A 72 10.43 6.41 13.52
CA LYS A 72 11.59 6.21 14.41
C LYS A 72 12.81 5.61 13.72
N THR A 73 12.78 5.56 12.39
CA THR A 73 13.90 5.10 11.56
C THR A 73 14.63 6.30 10.97
N TRP A 74 15.94 6.23 10.93
CA TRP A 74 16.77 7.17 10.17
C TRP A 74 18.04 6.50 9.65
N SER A 75 18.31 6.70 8.38
CA SER A 75 19.54 6.28 7.71
C SER A 75 20.12 7.46 6.94
N LEU A 76 21.42 7.70 7.07
CA LEU A 76 22.11 8.75 6.32
C LEU A 76 22.01 8.56 4.80
N LYS A 77 21.96 7.30 4.33
CA LYS A 77 21.91 6.96 2.91
C LYS A 77 20.49 6.93 2.37
N TRP A 78 19.55 6.38 3.13
CA TRP A 78 18.20 6.05 2.65
C TRP A 78 17.10 6.92 3.26
N GLY A 79 17.41 7.77 4.24
CA GLY A 79 16.42 8.58 4.93
C GLY A 79 15.58 7.80 5.95
N ARG A 80 14.37 8.26 6.20
CA ARG A 80 13.40 7.74 7.19
C ARG A 80 12.38 6.79 6.55
N ARG A 81 11.74 7.22 5.46
CA ARG A 81 10.58 6.55 4.86
C ARG A 81 10.94 5.62 3.70
N LYS A 82 11.94 6.00 2.90
CA LYS A 82 12.32 5.29 1.67
C LYS A 82 12.67 3.81 1.84
N PRO A 83 13.32 3.34 2.92
CA PRO A 83 13.56 1.92 3.10
C PRO A 83 12.28 1.10 3.09
N TYR A 84 11.20 1.62 3.70
CA TYR A 84 9.91 0.96 3.75
C TYR A 84 9.23 0.92 2.38
N PHE A 85 9.33 2.03 1.60
CA PHE A 85 8.83 2.03 0.21
C PHE A 85 9.47 0.92 -0.61
N LEU A 86 10.80 0.80 -0.51
CA LEU A 86 11.56 -0.19 -1.28
C LEU A 86 11.25 -1.63 -0.84
N ILE A 87 11.19 -1.88 0.45
CA ILE A 87 10.86 -3.20 1.00
C ILE A 87 9.45 -3.58 0.56
N GLY A 88 8.47 -2.68 0.73
CA GLY A 88 7.09 -2.94 0.35
C GLY A 88 6.93 -3.14 -1.17
N ALA A 89 7.58 -2.32 -1.99
CA ALA A 89 7.57 -2.46 -3.44
C ALA A 89 8.20 -3.78 -3.90
N LEU A 90 9.31 -4.17 -3.30
CA LEU A 90 9.99 -5.43 -3.64
C LEU A 90 9.12 -6.64 -3.28
N LEU A 91 8.57 -6.67 -2.05
CA LEU A 91 7.66 -7.72 -1.64
C LEU A 91 6.41 -7.78 -2.54
N GLY A 92 5.77 -6.64 -2.77
CA GLY A 92 4.59 -6.55 -3.63
C GLY A 92 4.87 -7.00 -5.05
N SER A 93 5.98 -6.57 -5.65
CA SER A 93 6.36 -6.95 -7.02
C SER A 93 6.67 -8.43 -7.15
N ILE A 94 7.37 -9.03 -6.17
CA ILE A 94 7.63 -10.48 -6.15
C ILE A 94 6.31 -11.25 -6.05
N CYS A 95 5.40 -10.83 -5.17
CA CYS A 95 4.09 -11.46 -5.03
C CYS A 95 3.25 -11.35 -6.30
N LEU A 96 3.18 -10.15 -6.91
CA LEU A 96 2.48 -9.95 -8.17
C LEU A 96 3.03 -10.84 -9.29
N PHE A 97 4.36 -10.97 -9.38
CA PHE A 97 4.99 -11.85 -10.36
C PHE A 97 4.65 -13.31 -10.09
N ALA A 98 4.68 -13.75 -8.83
CA ALA A 98 4.43 -15.14 -8.44
C ALA A 98 2.95 -15.54 -8.48
N PHE A 99 2.03 -14.59 -8.34
CA PHE A 99 0.59 -14.85 -8.17
C PHE A 99 -0.03 -15.68 -9.30
N PRO A 100 0.20 -15.35 -10.60
CA PRO A 100 -0.33 -16.15 -11.70
C PRO A 100 0.27 -17.55 -11.81
N HIS A 101 1.39 -17.80 -11.13
CA HIS A 101 2.05 -19.11 -11.09
C HIS A 101 1.64 -19.97 -9.90
N SER A 102 0.57 -19.59 -9.20
CA SER A 102 0.11 -20.32 -8.03
C SER A 102 -0.36 -21.72 -8.40
N PRO A 103 0.28 -22.79 -7.87
CA PRO A 103 -0.07 -24.16 -8.21
C PRO A 103 -1.34 -24.65 -7.51
N VAL A 104 -1.71 -24.03 -6.39
CA VAL A 104 -2.87 -24.40 -5.56
C VAL A 104 -3.43 -23.16 -4.86
N LEU A 105 -4.71 -23.23 -4.48
CA LEU A 105 -5.44 -22.14 -3.82
C LEU A 105 -4.70 -21.58 -2.60
N TRP A 106 -4.24 -22.43 -1.69
CA TRP A 106 -3.63 -21.99 -0.45
C TRP A 106 -2.27 -21.28 -0.65
N PHE A 107 -1.58 -21.57 -1.74
CA PHE A 107 -0.40 -20.82 -2.12
C PHE A 107 -0.75 -19.39 -2.57
N ALA A 108 -1.79 -19.24 -3.38
CA ALA A 108 -2.31 -17.92 -3.78
C ALA A 108 -2.81 -17.10 -2.58
N VAL A 109 -3.49 -17.74 -1.63
CA VAL A 109 -3.91 -17.10 -0.37
C VAL A 109 -2.69 -16.60 0.42
N GLY A 110 -1.65 -17.42 0.55
CA GLY A 110 -0.39 -17.00 1.19
C GLY A 110 0.26 -15.81 0.50
N LEU A 111 0.29 -15.80 -0.84
CA LEU A 111 0.78 -14.67 -1.62
C LEU A 111 -0.07 -13.41 -1.41
N LEU A 112 -1.40 -13.53 -1.29
CA LEU A 112 -2.27 -12.41 -0.99
C LEU A 112 -1.90 -11.75 0.35
N TRP A 113 -1.70 -12.54 1.40
CA TRP A 113 -1.28 -12.02 2.70
C TRP A 113 0.06 -11.27 2.62
N ILE A 114 1.05 -11.82 1.91
CA ILE A 114 2.36 -11.18 1.75
C ILE A 114 2.24 -9.92 0.88
N LEU A 115 1.43 -9.95 -0.18
CA LEU A 115 1.16 -8.81 -1.05
C LEU A 115 0.52 -7.65 -0.27
N ASP A 116 -0.50 -7.95 0.54
CA ASP A 116 -1.15 -6.98 1.41
C ASP A 116 -0.18 -6.36 2.42
N VAL A 117 0.64 -7.18 3.08
CA VAL A 117 1.71 -6.68 3.96
C VAL A 117 2.65 -5.77 3.18
N GLY A 118 3.12 -6.17 2.00
CA GLY A 118 4.01 -5.38 1.16
C GLY A 118 3.41 -4.02 0.78
N ASN A 119 2.17 -4.04 0.30
CA ASN A 119 1.44 -2.82 -0.07
C ASN A 119 1.27 -1.86 1.14
N ASN A 120 0.92 -2.38 2.31
CA ASN A 120 0.76 -1.58 3.53
C ASN A 120 2.11 -1.04 4.05
N VAL A 121 3.19 -1.84 3.95
CA VAL A 121 4.55 -1.42 4.31
C VAL A 121 5.03 -0.25 3.43
N ALA A 122 4.67 -0.23 2.15
CA ALA A 122 4.99 0.89 1.27
C ALA A 122 4.05 2.09 1.50
N MET A 123 2.73 1.85 1.55
CA MET A 123 1.71 2.89 1.49
C MET A 123 1.71 3.81 2.71
N GLU A 124 1.80 3.26 3.92
CA GLU A 124 1.65 4.07 5.14
C GLU A 124 2.78 5.09 5.33
N PRO A 125 4.08 4.71 5.25
CA PRO A 125 5.15 5.70 5.29
C PRO A 125 5.11 6.68 4.11
N TYR A 126 4.57 6.25 2.96
CA TYR A 126 4.46 7.10 1.78
C TYR A 126 3.41 8.20 1.97
N ARG A 127 2.27 7.91 2.63
CA ARG A 127 1.29 8.94 3.01
C ARG A 127 1.89 9.98 3.94
N ALA A 128 2.62 9.52 4.98
CA ALA A 128 3.29 10.41 5.92
C ALA A 128 4.38 11.26 5.24
N PHE A 129 5.05 10.73 4.21
CA PHE A 129 6.11 11.42 3.49
C PHE A 129 5.67 12.76 2.86
N VAL A 130 4.43 12.84 2.37
CA VAL A 130 3.87 14.10 1.86
C VAL A 130 3.81 15.16 2.96
N GLY A 131 3.32 14.79 4.14
CA GLY A 131 3.28 15.66 5.30
C GLY A 131 4.66 16.04 5.83
N ASP A 132 5.61 15.09 5.83
CA ASP A 132 6.98 15.33 6.31
C ASP A 132 7.73 16.31 5.41
N LYS A 133 7.47 16.29 4.12
CA LYS A 133 8.25 17.00 3.09
C LYS A 133 7.71 18.37 2.75
N LEU A 134 6.38 18.55 2.74
CA LEU A 134 5.75 19.78 2.24
C LEU A 134 5.46 20.79 3.36
N PRO A 135 5.63 22.10 3.09
CA PRO A 135 5.13 23.14 3.97
C PRO A 135 3.59 23.18 3.95
N GLU A 136 2.96 23.72 5.00
CA GLU A 136 1.49 23.77 5.17
C GLU A 136 0.76 24.30 3.92
N LYS A 137 1.31 25.32 3.27
CA LYS A 137 0.73 25.93 2.06
C LYS A 137 0.66 24.99 0.85
N GLN A 138 1.49 23.94 0.82
CA GLN A 138 1.56 22.99 -0.30
C GLN A 138 0.98 21.60 0.04
N LEU A 139 0.55 21.36 1.28
CA LEU A 139 -0.01 20.06 1.69
C LEU A 139 -1.23 19.67 0.84
N SER A 140 -2.13 20.63 0.59
CA SER A 140 -3.32 20.36 -0.24
C SER A 140 -2.94 19.87 -1.64
N LEU A 141 -2.00 20.55 -2.30
CA LEU A 141 -1.50 20.15 -3.63
C LEU A 141 -0.81 18.77 -3.56
N GLY A 142 -0.02 18.50 -2.51
CA GLY A 142 0.64 17.22 -2.30
C GLY A 142 -0.33 16.05 -2.20
N TYR A 143 -1.38 16.19 -1.39
CA TYR A 143 -2.40 15.16 -1.23
C TYR A 143 -3.33 15.03 -2.45
N GLN A 144 -3.62 16.12 -3.16
CA GLN A 144 -4.36 16.07 -4.42
C GLN A 144 -3.56 15.30 -5.49
N MET A 145 -2.25 15.55 -5.58
CA MET A 145 -1.38 14.80 -6.49
C MET A 145 -1.31 13.31 -6.11
N GLN A 146 -1.26 13.00 -4.83
CA GLN A 146 -1.35 11.63 -4.35
C GLN A 146 -2.66 10.96 -4.77
N SER A 147 -3.80 11.65 -4.58
CA SER A 147 -5.13 11.15 -4.96
C SER A 147 -5.24 10.94 -6.48
N LEU A 148 -4.63 11.81 -7.29
CA LEU A 148 -4.55 11.65 -8.74
C LEU A 148 -3.85 10.33 -9.11
N PHE A 149 -2.68 10.06 -8.52
CA PHE A 149 -1.95 8.81 -8.79
C PHE A 149 -2.66 7.58 -8.23
N CYS A 150 -3.39 7.72 -7.11
CA CYS A 150 -4.26 6.66 -6.61
C CYS A 150 -5.34 6.29 -7.62
N GLY A 151 -6.08 7.28 -8.13
CA GLY A 151 -7.12 7.06 -9.13
C GLY A 151 -6.58 6.51 -10.46
N LEU A 152 -5.47 7.06 -10.95
CA LEU A 152 -4.80 6.58 -12.16
C LEU A 152 -4.30 5.14 -12.01
N GLY A 153 -3.72 4.79 -10.87
CA GLY A 153 -3.22 3.43 -10.61
C GLY A 153 -4.34 2.40 -10.68
N THR A 154 -5.45 2.65 -9.97
CA THR A 154 -6.63 1.76 -9.98
C THR A 154 -7.26 1.68 -11.38
N LEU A 155 -7.43 2.82 -12.06
CA LEU A 155 -7.98 2.88 -13.41
C LEU A 155 -7.13 2.07 -14.41
N LEU A 156 -5.81 2.23 -14.36
CA LEU A 156 -4.88 1.49 -15.22
C LEU A 156 -4.87 0.00 -14.91
N ALA A 157 -5.01 -0.41 -13.66
CA ALA A 157 -5.11 -1.81 -13.28
C ALA A 157 -6.34 -2.46 -13.91
N THR A 158 -7.53 -1.88 -13.67
CA THR A 158 -8.79 -2.37 -14.26
C THR A 158 -8.75 -2.30 -15.79
N GLY A 159 -8.27 -1.20 -16.35
CA GLY A 159 -8.15 -1.02 -17.80
C GLY A 159 -7.20 -2.03 -18.45
N SER A 160 -6.11 -2.40 -17.78
CA SER A 160 -5.17 -3.42 -18.28
C SER A 160 -5.81 -4.81 -18.32
N ILE A 161 -6.60 -5.15 -17.32
CA ILE A 161 -7.36 -6.41 -17.30
C ILE A 161 -8.32 -6.48 -18.48
N LEU A 162 -9.15 -5.45 -18.67
CA LEU A 162 -10.09 -5.38 -19.78
C LEU A 162 -9.38 -5.42 -21.15
N LEU A 163 -8.27 -4.69 -21.27
CA LEU A 163 -7.48 -4.70 -22.51
C LEU A 163 -6.93 -6.08 -22.81
N PHE A 164 -6.34 -6.75 -21.83
CA PHE A 164 -5.76 -8.07 -22.06
C PHE A 164 -6.80 -9.16 -22.20
N GLN A 165 -7.96 -9.06 -21.57
CA GLN A 165 -9.09 -9.90 -21.86
C GLN A 165 -9.57 -9.75 -23.31
N TYR A 166 -9.66 -8.52 -23.81
CA TYR A 166 -10.00 -8.27 -25.21
C TYR A 166 -8.97 -8.82 -26.21
N LEU A 167 -7.66 -8.72 -25.89
CA LEU A 167 -6.60 -9.15 -26.78
C LEU A 167 -6.33 -10.65 -26.74
N PHE A 168 -6.54 -11.31 -25.61
CA PHE A 168 -6.12 -12.70 -25.37
C PHE A 168 -7.25 -13.59 -24.81
N GLY A 169 -8.45 -13.09 -24.67
CA GLY A 169 -9.57 -13.79 -24.04
C GLY A 169 -10.22 -14.89 -24.92
N GLU A 170 -9.87 -14.95 -26.22
CA GLU A 170 -10.40 -15.99 -27.13
C GLU A 170 -9.67 -17.34 -27.01
N GLU A 171 -8.51 -17.37 -26.33
CA GLU A 171 -7.86 -18.65 -26.02
C GLU A 171 -8.66 -19.35 -24.91
N ALA A 172 -9.35 -20.43 -25.31
CA ALA A 172 -10.28 -21.19 -24.51
C ALA A 172 -9.89 -21.32 -23.04
N ASP A 173 -10.79 -20.93 -22.14
CA ASP A 173 -10.74 -21.23 -20.72
C ASP A 173 -10.65 -22.75 -20.51
N VAL A 174 -9.46 -23.29 -20.51
CA VAL A 174 -9.24 -24.67 -20.10
C VAL A 174 -9.49 -24.69 -18.60
N ALA A 175 -10.54 -25.33 -18.18
CA ALA A 175 -10.91 -25.44 -16.78
C ALA A 175 -9.70 -25.87 -15.93
N GLY A 176 -9.38 -25.06 -14.90
CA GLY A 176 -8.24 -25.31 -14.02
C GLY A 176 -6.92 -24.62 -14.42
N THR A 177 -6.92 -23.79 -15.46
CA THR A 177 -5.74 -23.00 -15.84
C THR A 177 -6.03 -21.51 -15.68
N ILE A 178 -5.04 -20.76 -15.15
CA ILE A 178 -5.15 -19.30 -15.02
C ILE A 178 -5.00 -18.68 -16.41
N PRO A 179 -5.94 -17.84 -16.88
CA PRO A 179 -5.89 -17.24 -18.22
C PRO A 179 -4.67 -16.35 -18.44
N GLN A 180 -4.18 -16.28 -19.70
CA GLN A 180 -2.99 -15.50 -20.07
C GLN A 180 -3.12 -14.00 -19.76
N TRP A 181 -4.31 -13.43 -19.89
CA TRP A 181 -4.56 -12.01 -19.59
C TRP A 181 -4.24 -11.66 -18.13
N ILE A 182 -4.38 -12.60 -17.20
CA ILE A 182 -3.99 -12.43 -15.80
C ILE A 182 -2.47 -12.29 -15.68
N TYR A 183 -1.71 -13.16 -16.35
CA TYR A 183 -0.24 -13.10 -16.34
C TYR A 183 0.28 -11.74 -16.78
N TYR A 184 -0.20 -11.23 -17.92
CA TYR A 184 0.24 -9.92 -18.42
C TYR A 184 -0.13 -8.77 -17.50
N SER A 185 -1.34 -8.76 -16.95
CA SER A 185 -1.79 -7.73 -16.01
C SER A 185 -0.92 -7.71 -14.75
N PHE A 186 -0.61 -8.86 -14.19
CA PHE A 186 0.20 -8.99 -13.00
C PHE A 186 1.68 -8.66 -13.24
N TYR A 187 2.24 -9.03 -14.39
CA TYR A 187 3.62 -8.69 -14.75
C TYR A 187 3.79 -7.18 -14.92
N ILE A 188 2.87 -6.53 -15.60
CA ILE A 188 2.88 -5.06 -15.69
C ILE A 188 2.74 -4.46 -14.30
N GLY A 189 1.86 -4.99 -13.45
CA GLY A 189 1.72 -4.55 -12.07
C GLY A 189 3.00 -4.67 -11.27
N ALA A 190 3.72 -5.79 -11.39
CA ALA A 190 5.00 -5.98 -10.73
C ALA A 190 6.06 -4.96 -11.19
N ILE A 191 6.14 -4.72 -12.50
CA ILE A 191 7.08 -3.75 -13.08
C ILE A 191 6.71 -2.33 -12.66
N LEU A 192 5.45 -1.93 -12.77
CA LEU A 192 4.99 -0.60 -12.40
C LEU A 192 5.15 -0.33 -10.90
N SER A 193 4.81 -1.29 -10.04
CA SER A 193 4.97 -1.14 -8.58
C SER A 193 6.43 -0.84 -8.23
N LEU A 194 7.38 -1.60 -8.76
CA LEU A 194 8.79 -1.41 -8.47
C LEU A 194 9.35 -0.12 -9.09
N THR A 195 9.10 0.10 -10.40
CA THR A 195 9.72 1.20 -11.15
C THR A 195 9.23 2.57 -10.70
N THR A 196 7.92 2.73 -10.41
CA THR A 196 7.36 4.01 -9.96
C THR A 196 7.84 4.38 -8.56
N ILE A 197 7.99 3.40 -7.66
CA ILE A 197 8.56 3.63 -6.33
C ILE A 197 10.04 3.98 -6.43
N LEU A 198 10.82 3.25 -7.23
CA LEU A 198 12.22 3.57 -7.48
C LEU A 198 12.36 4.99 -8.04
N TRP A 199 11.52 5.38 -9.00
CA TRP A 199 11.48 6.75 -9.51
C TRP A 199 11.32 7.78 -8.41
N SER A 200 10.30 7.63 -7.56
CA SER A 200 10.05 8.57 -6.47
C SER A 200 11.19 8.59 -5.45
N VAL A 201 11.75 7.44 -5.11
CA VAL A 201 12.88 7.32 -4.17
C VAL A 201 14.13 8.03 -4.68
N PHE A 202 14.47 7.87 -5.96
CA PHE A 202 15.66 8.50 -6.54
C PHE A 202 15.47 9.99 -6.85
N LYS A 203 14.27 10.41 -7.21
CA LYS A 203 13.98 11.81 -7.57
C LYS A 203 13.67 12.71 -6.37
N THR A 204 13.46 12.15 -5.18
CA THR A 204 13.06 12.94 -4.00
C THR A 204 14.05 12.70 -2.86
N ALA A 205 14.71 13.74 -2.36
CA ALA A 205 15.53 13.66 -1.16
C ALA A 205 14.67 13.80 0.10
N GLU A 206 15.00 13.11 1.18
CA GLU A 206 14.36 13.32 2.49
C GLU A 206 14.99 14.49 3.25
N ILE A 207 14.23 15.08 4.17
CA ILE A 207 14.73 16.12 5.09
C ILE A 207 15.33 15.41 6.30
N ALA A 208 16.53 15.77 6.66
CA ALA A 208 17.18 15.23 7.86
C ALA A 208 16.38 15.62 9.11
N PRO A 209 16.20 14.70 10.08
CA PRO A 209 15.57 15.02 11.35
C PRO A 209 16.40 16.02 12.14
N SER A 210 15.75 16.75 13.05
CA SER A 210 16.42 17.65 13.98
C SER A 210 17.33 16.88 14.95
N GLU A 211 18.24 17.59 15.61
CA GLU A 211 19.12 16.95 16.59
C GLU A 211 18.35 16.29 17.75
N ASP A 212 17.24 16.87 18.16
CA ASP A 212 16.42 16.34 19.23
C ASP A 212 15.66 15.08 18.78
N GLU A 213 15.13 15.05 17.55
CA GLU A 213 14.55 13.85 16.94
C GLU A 213 15.61 12.75 16.77
N LEU A 214 16.83 13.09 16.38
CA LEU A 214 17.93 12.12 16.26
C LEU A 214 18.29 11.49 17.60
N LYS A 215 18.31 12.28 18.69
CA LYS A 215 18.52 11.75 20.06
C LYS A 215 17.43 10.77 20.44
N GLU A 216 16.19 11.09 20.14
CA GLU A 216 15.03 10.21 20.41
C GLU A 216 15.10 8.92 19.58
N ILE A 217 15.37 9.00 18.29
CA ILE A 217 15.56 7.85 17.40
C ILE A 217 16.67 6.94 17.94
N ASN A 218 17.81 7.51 18.32
CA ASN A 218 18.93 6.75 18.87
C ASN A 218 18.56 6.06 20.20
N LYS A 219 17.81 6.73 21.08
CA LYS A 219 17.32 6.12 22.33
C LYS A 219 16.41 4.92 22.07
N ILE A 220 15.54 5.01 21.06
CA ILE A 220 14.66 3.89 20.69
C ILE A 220 15.45 2.75 20.05
N ARG A 221 16.50 3.07 19.30
CA ARG A 221 17.38 2.07 18.67
C ARG A 221 18.06 1.14 19.70
N THR A 222 18.26 1.58 20.93
CA THR A 222 18.83 0.77 22.01
C THR A 222 17.83 -0.14 22.73
N LEU A 223 16.52 0.04 22.49
CA LEU A 223 15.50 -0.82 23.09
C LEU A 223 15.54 -2.25 22.53
N SER A 224 15.10 -3.22 23.35
CA SER A 224 14.92 -4.60 22.89
C SER A 224 13.88 -4.70 21.75
N LEU A 225 13.96 -5.75 20.94
CA LEU A 225 13.05 -5.97 19.81
C LEU A 225 11.58 -6.01 20.26
N LEU A 226 11.30 -6.71 21.38
CA LEU A 226 9.96 -6.80 21.98
C LEU A 226 9.41 -5.42 22.35
N ASN A 227 10.22 -4.57 22.97
CA ASN A 227 9.80 -3.22 23.34
C ASN A 227 9.58 -2.33 22.11
N LYS A 228 10.37 -2.50 21.05
CA LYS A 228 10.13 -1.79 19.77
C LYS A 228 8.82 -2.17 19.14
N MET A 229 8.44 -3.46 19.20
CA MET A 229 7.16 -3.93 18.64
C MET A 229 5.97 -3.60 19.52
N ALA A 230 6.12 -3.60 20.85
CA ALA A 230 5.05 -3.27 21.78
C ALA A 230 4.73 -1.77 21.84
N LYS A 231 5.73 -0.91 21.64
CA LYS A 231 5.58 0.54 21.77
C LYS A 231 4.48 1.14 20.87
N PRO A 232 4.34 0.79 19.58
CA PRO A 232 3.25 1.27 18.73
C PRO A 232 1.87 0.98 19.30
N PHE A 233 1.67 -0.23 19.84
CA PHE A 233 0.37 -0.61 20.42
C PHE A 233 0.03 0.18 21.68
N ILE A 234 1.05 0.49 22.50
CA ILE A 234 0.87 1.34 23.69
C ILE A 234 0.49 2.76 23.26
N GLU A 235 1.23 3.33 22.30
CA GLU A 235 0.96 4.67 21.76
C GLU A 235 -0.44 4.77 21.11
N ILE A 236 -0.88 3.75 20.37
CA ILE A 236 -2.23 3.68 19.80
C ILE A 236 -3.28 3.63 20.92
N ARG A 237 -3.06 2.80 21.95
CA ARG A 237 -3.99 2.70 23.09
C ARG A 237 -4.14 4.04 23.80
N GLU A 238 -3.05 4.78 24.00
CA GLU A 238 -3.06 6.11 24.60
C GLU A 238 -3.79 7.11 23.69
N ALA A 239 -3.46 7.15 22.39
CA ALA A 239 -4.13 8.00 21.42
C ALA A 239 -5.65 7.76 21.34
N VAL A 240 -6.08 6.48 21.38
CA VAL A 240 -7.50 6.12 21.41
C VAL A 240 -8.20 6.62 22.69
N LYS A 241 -7.52 6.55 23.85
CA LYS A 241 -8.07 7.06 25.11
C LYS A 241 -8.22 8.59 25.12
N GLU A 242 -7.27 9.29 24.50
CA GLU A 242 -7.24 10.74 24.42
C GLU A 242 -8.04 11.29 23.23
N MET A 243 -8.62 10.41 22.41
CA MET A 243 -9.31 10.78 21.19
C MET A 243 -10.52 11.69 21.46
N PRO A 244 -10.60 12.86 20.84
CA PRO A 244 -11.73 13.78 20.99
C PRO A 244 -13.05 13.13 20.56
N LYS A 245 -14.16 13.47 21.26
CA LYS A 245 -15.51 12.95 20.94
C LYS A 245 -15.91 13.15 19.47
N PHE A 246 -15.44 14.22 18.84
CA PHE A 246 -15.68 14.48 17.42
C PHE A 246 -15.04 13.43 16.52
N MET A 247 -13.83 12.97 16.83
CA MET A 247 -13.14 11.93 16.08
C MET A 247 -13.87 10.58 16.17
N TRP A 248 -14.47 10.25 17.30
CA TRP A 248 -15.31 9.06 17.45
C TRP A 248 -16.54 9.09 16.53
N LYS A 249 -17.17 10.28 16.38
CA LYS A 249 -18.30 10.45 15.44
C LYS A 249 -17.85 10.24 13.98
N ILE A 250 -16.71 10.82 13.60
CA ILE A 250 -16.12 10.59 12.27
C ILE A 250 -15.81 9.11 12.09
N GLY A 251 -15.18 8.46 13.07
CA GLY A 251 -14.87 7.03 13.03
C GLY A 251 -16.11 6.17 12.78
N ALA A 252 -17.23 6.48 13.42
CA ALA A 252 -18.50 5.77 13.20
C ALA A 252 -19.01 5.96 11.77
N VAL A 253 -18.96 7.18 11.20
CA VAL A 253 -19.33 7.42 9.79
C VAL A 253 -18.44 6.62 8.85
N TYR A 254 -17.11 6.67 9.05
CA TYR A 254 -16.17 5.91 8.24
C TYR A 254 -16.36 4.40 8.33
N LEU A 255 -16.73 3.86 9.48
CA LEU A 255 -17.04 2.45 9.65
C LEU A 255 -18.13 1.99 8.68
N PHE A 256 -19.26 2.71 8.64
CA PHE A 256 -20.36 2.38 7.72
C PHE A 256 -20.02 2.65 6.26
N GLN A 257 -19.29 3.73 5.96
CA GLN A 257 -18.84 4.05 4.61
C GLN A 257 -17.92 2.96 4.06
N TRP A 258 -16.91 2.56 4.83
CA TRP A 258 -15.96 1.52 4.40
C TRP A 258 -16.62 0.15 4.31
N TYR A 259 -17.54 -0.18 5.21
CA TYR A 259 -18.33 -1.40 5.11
C TYR A 259 -19.10 -1.45 3.78
N ALA A 260 -19.82 -0.38 3.45
CA ALA A 260 -20.57 -0.30 2.19
C ALA A 260 -19.65 -0.40 0.95
N LEU A 261 -18.50 0.28 0.96
CA LEU A 261 -17.52 0.22 -0.13
C LEU A 261 -16.91 -1.17 -0.28
N PHE A 262 -16.57 -1.85 0.84
CA PHE A 262 -16.06 -3.22 0.79
C PHE A 262 -17.07 -4.20 0.21
N VAL A 263 -18.33 -4.13 0.65
CA VAL A 263 -19.40 -4.95 0.09
C VAL A 263 -19.56 -4.67 -1.41
N TYR A 264 -19.58 -3.40 -1.81
CA TYR A 264 -19.66 -3.01 -3.21
C TYR A 264 -18.49 -3.61 -4.02
N TRP A 265 -17.24 -3.41 -3.61
CA TRP A 265 -16.07 -3.91 -4.34
C TRP A 265 -16.00 -5.44 -4.40
N GLN A 266 -16.44 -6.12 -3.34
CA GLN A 266 -16.35 -7.58 -3.26
C GLN A 266 -17.41 -8.29 -4.11
N PHE A 267 -18.60 -7.69 -4.26
CA PHE A 267 -19.77 -8.35 -4.87
C PHE A 267 -20.27 -7.65 -6.13
N SER A 268 -19.70 -6.53 -6.57
CA SER A 268 -20.11 -5.83 -7.79
C SER A 268 -19.18 -6.09 -8.99
N THR A 269 -18.09 -6.80 -8.82
CA THR A 269 -17.26 -7.29 -9.92
C THR A 269 -17.97 -8.48 -10.57
N PRO A 270 -18.26 -8.43 -11.90
CA PRO A 270 -18.87 -9.53 -12.64
C PRO A 270 -17.98 -10.76 -12.67
#